data_83193d3b96b0a145ce908dbaf01da90d
#
_entry.id   83193d3b96b0a145ce908dbaf01da90d
#
_cell.length_a   1.000
_cell.length_b   1.000
_cell.length_c   1.000
_cell.angle_alpha   90.00
_cell.angle_beta   90.00
_cell.angle_gamma   90.00
#
_symmetry.space_group_name_H-M   'P 1'
#
loop_
_entity.id
_entity.type
_entity.pdbx_description
1 polymer ?
#
loop_
_entity_poly.entity_id
_entity_poly.type
_entity_poly.pdbx_seq_one_letter_code
_entity_poly.pdbx_strand_id
1 'polypeptide(L)'
;MIGRTRTAATIALVLAIAACDGDTRAGAGSTALAESSIRELRSDADSTIAAGLARFRTDLIEPRRLERAATTRDGLIERFIRALETADTAAFASMMITRSEYAWLYYPYTRYTKAPYTMDPEVLWMLLVQNSEKGITRALREYGARPLGYTGYQCSTQPAEVGANRLWDGCRVTLGIDARATGVRLFGVIVERDGRFKFLSYSNDL
;
A
#
# COMPACT_ATOMS: atom_id res chain seq x y z
N MET A 1 -57.46 -46.41 24.48
CA MET A 1 -57.44 -47.21 23.24
C MET A 1 -56.01 -47.39 22.78
N ILE A 2 -55.58 -48.59 22.87
CA ILE A 2 -54.67 -49.35 22.07
C ILE A 2 -53.26 -48.77 21.86
N GLY A 3 -52.36 -49.34 22.67
CA GLY A 3 -50.93 -49.34 22.53
C GLY A 3 -50.38 -50.14 21.37
N ARG A 4 -49.16 -49.83 21.03
CA ARG A 4 -48.25 -50.76 20.33
C ARG A 4 -46.83 -50.51 20.77
N THR A 5 -46.35 -51.37 21.61
CA THR A 5 -44.94 -51.63 21.89
C THR A 5 -44.22 -52.13 20.67
N ARG A 6 -43.07 -51.53 20.35
CA ARG A 6 -42.06 -52.11 19.42
C ARG A 6 -40.75 -52.18 20.12
N THR A 7 -40.35 -53.43 20.38
CA THR A 7 -39.05 -53.87 20.83
C THR A 7 -37.99 -53.56 19.76
N ALA A 8 -36.92 -52.84 20.13
CA ALA A 8 -35.74 -52.69 19.34
C ALA A 8 -34.66 -53.64 19.81
N ALA A 9 -34.20 -54.48 18.89
CA ALA A 9 -33.10 -55.41 19.08
C ALA A 9 -31.78 -54.69 18.96
N THR A 10 -30.94 -54.76 19.97
CA THR A 10 -29.58 -54.20 19.99
C THR A 10 -28.63 -55.22 19.35
N ILE A 11 -28.09 -54.91 18.20
CA ILE A 11 -27.01 -55.65 17.57
C ILE A 11 -25.69 -54.97 18.00
N ALA A 12 -24.92 -55.68 18.83
CA ALA A 12 -23.56 -55.27 19.20
C ALA A 12 -22.59 -55.63 18.06
N LEU A 13 -22.08 -54.64 17.35
CA LEU A 13 -21.03 -54.83 16.38
C LEU A 13 -19.68 -54.59 17.07
N VAL A 14 -18.92 -55.65 17.27
CA VAL A 14 -17.55 -55.63 17.79
C VAL A 14 -16.64 -55.23 16.62
N LEU A 15 -16.15 -53.98 16.57
CA LEU A 15 -15.05 -53.61 15.68
C LEU A 15 -13.72 -53.95 16.35
N ALA A 16 -13.03 -54.93 15.78
CA ALA A 16 -11.62 -55.15 16.07
C ALA A 16 -10.78 -54.01 15.45
N ILE A 17 -10.19 -53.15 16.27
CA ILE A 17 -9.22 -52.16 15.84
C ILE A 17 -7.87 -52.86 15.74
N ALA A 18 -7.43 -53.16 14.51
CA ALA A 18 -6.05 -53.51 14.23
C ALA A 18 -5.19 -52.25 14.44
N ALA A 19 -4.38 -52.20 15.46
CA ALA A 19 -3.33 -51.21 15.66
C ALA A 19 -2.25 -51.45 14.59
N CYS A 20 -2.23 -50.59 13.56
CA CYS A 20 -1.04 -50.48 12.72
C CYS A 20 -0.08 -49.52 13.44
N ASP A 21 0.97 -50.04 14.03
CA ASP A 21 2.17 -49.29 14.39
C ASP A 21 2.81 -48.80 13.10
N GLY A 22 2.35 -47.67 12.62
CA GLY A 22 2.90 -46.89 11.49
C GLY A 22 4.00 -45.99 12.00
N ASP A 23 5.18 -46.26 11.58
CA ASP A 23 6.46 -45.62 11.78
C ASP A 23 6.37 -44.07 11.75
N THR A 24 6.41 -43.44 12.91
CA THR A 24 6.36 -41.98 13.09
C THR A 24 7.65 -41.25 12.67
N ARG A 25 8.55 -41.90 11.94
CA ARG A 25 9.81 -41.35 11.47
C ARG A 25 9.76 -40.64 10.10
N ALA A 26 8.73 -40.86 9.29
CA ALA A 26 8.65 -40.28 7.94
C ALA A 26 8.16 -38.79 7.91
N GLY A 27 7.53 -38.30 8.98
CA GLY A 27 6.97 -36.94 9.01
C GLY A 27 7.98 -35.85 9.33
N ALA A 28 9.01 -36.11 10.11
CA ALA A 28 9.98 -35.10 10.55
C ALA A 28 10.97 -34.68 9.44
N GLY A 29 11.32 -35.60 8.55
CA GLY A 29 12.24 -35.33 7.43
C GLY A 29 11.61 -34.44 6.34
N SER A 30 10.32 -34.64 6.06
CA SER A 30 9.60 -33.89 5.03
C SER A 30 9.37 -32.43 5.43
N THR A 31 9.06 -32.17 6.69
CA THR A 31 8.88 -30.80 7.22
C THR A 31 10.20 -30.03 7.25
N ALA A 32 11.29 -30.66 7.67
CA ALA A 32 12.61 -30.01 7.71
C ALA A 32 13.13 -29.64 6.31
N LEU A 33 12.91 -30.51 5.31
CA LEU A 33 13.26 -30.20 3.91
C LEU A 33 12.40 -29.08 3.33
N ALA A 34 11.11 -29.03 3.63
CA ALA A 34 10.23 -27.94 3.21
C ALA A 34 10.62 -26.61 3.85
N GLU A 35 10.97 -26.59 5.14
CA GLU A 35 11.42 -25.39 5.83
C GLU A 35 12.78 -24.89 5.33
N SER A 36 13.71 -25.79 5.00
CA SER A 36 15.01 -25.39 4.41
C SER A 36 14.83 -24.79 3.03
N SER A 37 14.00 -25.38 2.17
CA SER A 37 13.70 -24.85 0.83
C SER A 37 12.99 -23.50 0.89
N ILE A 38 12.07 -23.29 1.81
CA ILE A 38 11.40 -22.00 2.01
C ILE A 38 12.40 -20.93 2.50
N ARG A 39 13.34 -21.29 3.36
CA ARG A 39 14.39 -20.38 3.84
C ARG A 39 15.33 -19.96 2.73
N GLU A 40 15.75 -20.90 1.89
CA GLU A 40 16.60 -20.67 0.73
C GLU A 40 15.93 -19.73 -0.29
N LEU A 41 14.67 -20.01 -0.67
CA LEU A 41 13.88 -19.15 -1.56
C LEU A 41 13.71 -17.73 -1.02
N ARG A 42 13.55 -17.56 0.30
CA ARG A 42 13.47 -16.24 0.93
C ARG A 42 14.81 -15.53 0.87
N SER A 43 15.92 -16.21 1.14
CA SER A 43 17.27 -15.66 1.06
C SER A 43 17.59 -15.14 -0.34
N ASP A 44 17.23 -15.90 -1.37
CA ASP A 44 17.43 -15.54 -2.77
C ASP A 44 16.58 -14.32 -3.16
N ALA A 45 15.32 -14.28 -2.72
CA ALA A 45 14.43 -13.15 -2.94
C ALA A 45 14.97 -11.88 -2.26
N ASP A 46 15.44 -11.97 -1.02
CA ASP A 46 15.99 -10.84 -0.27
C ASP A 46 17.28 -10.31 -0.93
N SER A 47 18.16 -11.21 -1.40
CA SER A 47 19.39 -10.82 -2.11
C SER A 47 19.08 -10.14 -3.45
N THR A 48 18.07 -10.60 -4.17
CA THR A 48 17.61 -10.02 -5.44
C THR A 48 17.04 -8.60 -5.22
N ILE A 49 16.24 -8.40 -4.18
CA ILE A 49 15.69 -7.08 -3.84
C ILE A 49 16.79 -6.12 -3.38
N ALA A 50 17.75 -6.59 -2.58
CA ALA A 50 18.88 -5.76 -2.15
C ALA A 50 19.73 -5.31 -3.34
N ALA A 51 20.02 -6.21 -4.29
CA ALA A 51 20.73 -5.89 -5.52
C ALA A 51 19.93 -4.93 -6.43
N GLY A 52 18.61 -5.13 -6.55
CA GLY A 52 17.70 -4.23 -7.25
C GLY A 52 17.71 -2.82 -6.65
N LEU A 53 17.64 -2.72 -5.33
CA LEU A 53 17.68 -1.44 -4.64
C LEU A 53 19.03 -0.73 -4.78
N ALA A 54 20.14 -1.47 -4.75
CA ALA A 54 21.47 -0.91 -5.00
C ALA A 54 21.56 -0.31 -6.41
N ARG A 55 21.09 -1.01 -7.44
CA ARG A 55 21.01 -0.50 -8.83
C ARG A 55 20.10 0.72 -8.92
N PHE A 56 18.92 0.68 -8.29
CA PHE A 56 17.96 1.79 -8.30
C PHE A 56 18.54 3.07 -7.69
N ARG A 57 19.46 2.94 -6.72
CA ARG A 57 20.13 4.06 -6.02
C ARG A 57 21.34 4.61 -6.79
N THR A 58 21.79 3.95 -7.85
CA THR A 58 22.94 4.43 -8.64
C THR A 58 22.67 5.87 -9.11
N ASP A 59 23.65 6.74 -8.94
CA ASP A 59 23.62 8.16 -9.30
C ASP A 59 22.57 9.01 -8.56
N LEU A 60 21.89 8.46 -7.55
CA LEU A 60 21.00 9.22 -6.69
C LEU A 60 21.71 9.67 -5.42
N ILE A 61 21.40 10.89 -4.96
CA ILE A 61 21.89 11.42 -3.68
C ILE A 61 20.93 10.97 -2.58
N GLU A 62 21.48 10.43 -1.49
CA GLU A 62 20.71 10.03 -0.33
C GLU A 62 20.13 11.24 0.40
N PRO A 63 18.80 11.39 0.49
CA PRO A 63 18.16 12.50 1.19
C PRO A 63 18.08 12.20 2.69
N ARG A 64 18.32 13.21 3.52
CA ARG A 64 18.16 13.09 4.97
C ARG A 64 16.71 13.22 5.43
N ARG A 65 15.85 13.84 4.63
CA ARG A 65 14.45 14.15 4.93
C ARG A 65 13.66 14.36 3.63
N LEU A 66 12.35 14.50 3.75
CA LEU A 66 11.52 14.97 2.63
C LEU A 66 11.87 16.42 2.32
N GLU A 67 12.41 16.67 1.13
CA GLU A 67 12.90 17.98 0.70
C GLU A 67 11.78 18.83 0.09
N ARG A 68 11.81 20.13 0.32
CA ARG A 68 10.77 21.06 -0.18
C ARG A 68 9.33 20.62 0.18
N ALA A 69 9.20 19.77 1.20
CA ALA A 69 7.94 19.28 1.71
C ALA A 69 7.15 20.38 2.43
N ALA A 70 5.83 20.26 2.45
CA ALA A 70 4.99 21.10 3.30
C ALA A 70 5.20 20.74 4.78
N THR A 71 5.01 21.71 5.67
CA THR A 71 5.11 21.53 7.12
C THR A 71 3.78 21.12 7.77
N THR A 72 2.69 21.20 7.00
CA THR A 72 1.37 20.74 7.40
C THR A 72 0.69 20.02 6.24
N ARG A 73 -0.21 19.11 6.56
CA ARG A 73 -1.03 18.43 5.56
C ARG A 73 -1.98 19.41 4.87
N ASP A 74 -2.55 20.33 5.62
CA ASP A 74 -3.43 21.39 5.11
C ASP A 74 -2.71 22.24 4.05
N GLY A 75 -1.51 22.73 4.36
CA GLY A 75 -0.72 23.52 3.43
C GLY A 75 -0.29 22.75 2.17
N LEU A 76 -0.09 21.41 2.28
CA LEU A 76 0.15 20.58 1.10
C LEU A 76 -1.09 20.53 0.20
N ILE A 77 -2.26 20.30 0.78
CA ILE A 77 -3.53 20.18 0.03
C ILE A 77 -3.93 21.53 -0.56
N GLU A 78 -3.79 22.63 0.16
CA GLU A 78 -4.05 23.98 -0.37
C GLU A 78 -3.14 24.32 -1.58
N ARG A 79 -1.87 23.94 -1.52
CA ARG A 79 -0.96 24.08 -2.67
C ARG A 79 -1.40 23.25 -3.86
N PHE A 80 -1.88 22.03 -3.62
CA PHE A 80 -2.42 21.16 -4.67
C PHE A 80 -3.66 21.78 -5.32
N ILE A 81 -4.61 22.29 -4.54
CA ILE A 81 -5.81 22.95 -5.04
C ILE A 81 -5.44 24.18 -5.89
N ARG A 82 -4.54 25.02 -5.37
CA ARG A 82 -4.05 26.18 -6.12
C ARG A 82 -3.39 25.80 -7.45
N ALA A 83 -2.59 24.72 -7.45
CA ALA A 83 -1.99 24.21 -8.68
C ALA A 83 -3.03 23.71 -9.70
N LEU A 84 -4.14 23.13 -9.26
CA LEU A 84 -5.27 22.80 -10.14
C LEU A 84 -5.94 24.08 -10.69
N GLU A 85 -6.27 25.03 -9.82
CA GLU A 85 -6.95 26.27 -10.20
C GLU A 85 -6.15 27.09 -11.21
N THR A 86 -4.82 27.01 -11.15
CA THR A 86 -3.91 27.72 -12.07
C THR A 86 -3.35 26.83 -13.20
N ALA A 87 -3.70 25.55 -13.23
CA ALA A 87 -3.14 24.53 -14.13
C ALA A 87 -1.60 24.49 -14.10
N ASP A 88 -0.98 24.72 -12.93
CA ASP A 88 0.47 24.71 -12.73
C ASP A 88 1.00 23.27 -12.61
N THR A 89 1.39 22.70 -13.75
CA THR A 89 1.91 21.34 -13.82
C THR A 89 3.25 21.16 -13.10
N ALA A 90 4.08 22.21 -13.02
CA ALA A 90 5.37 22.16 -12.34
C ALA A 90 5.21 22.05 -10.81
N ALA A 91 4.16 22.66 -10.26
CA ALA A 91 3.85 22.58 -8.85
C ALA A 91 3.58 21.14 -8.40
N PHE A 92 2.89 20.31 -9.21
CA PHE A 92 2.62 18.91 -8.86
C PHE A 92 3.91 18.12 -8.73
N ALA A 93 4.86 18.25 -9.67
CA ALA A 93 6.16 17.58 -9.58
C ALA A 93 6.91 17.95 -8.29
N SER A 94 6.81 19.20 -7.86
CA SER A 94 7.48 19.69 -6.64
C SER A 94 6.88 19.14 -5.33
N MET A 95 5.59 18.79 -5.34
CA MET A 95 4.86 18.27 -4.18
C MET A 95 4.93 16.75 -4.06
N MET A 96 5.34 16.04 -5.11
CA MET A 96 5.46 14.58 -5.11
C MET A 96 6.79 14.15 -4.47
N ILE A 97 6.81 12.95 -3.87
CA ILE A 97 8.04 12.30 -3.43
C ILE A 97 9.02 12.16 -4.60
N THR A 98 10.29 12.45 -4.38
CA THR A 98 11.34 12.30 -5.41
C THR A 98 11.81 10.85 -5.50
N ARG A 99 12.49 10.49 -6.59
CA ARG A 99 13.10 9.16 -6.78
C ARG A 99 14.09 8.83 -5.64
N SER A 100 14.89 9.82 -5.21
CA SER A 100 15.81 9.66 -4.08
C SER A 100 15.05 9.42 -2.76
N GLU A 101 14.05 10.24 -2.45
CA GLU A 101 13.24 10.06 -1.23
C GLU A 101 12.53 8.71 -1.23
N TYR A 102 12.01 8.28 -2.37
CA TYR A 102 11.42 6.96 -2.52
C TYR A 102 12.44 5.86 -2.23
N ALA A 103 13.64 5.93 -2.80
CA ALA A 103 14.69 4.91 -2.69
C ALA A 103 15.22 4.70 -1.26
N TRP A 104 15.33 5.76 -0.47
CA TRP A 104 15.91 5.70 0.89
C TRP A 104 14.90 5.83 2.01
N LEU A 105 13.88 6.69 1.83
CA LEU A 105 12.98 7.02 2.92
C LEU A 105 11.68 6.21 2.91
N TYR A 106 11.30 5.61 1.77
CA TYR A 106 10.02 4.92 1.65
C TYR A 106 10.14 3.43 1.28
N TYR A 107 10.69 3.11 0.11
CA TYR A 107 10.70 1.73 -0.42
C TYR A 107 11.28 0.69 0.54
N PRO A 108 12.41 0.93 1.28
CA PRO A 108 13.01 -0.07 2.15
C PRO A 108 12.11 -0.56 3.29
N TYR A 109 11.08 0.21 3.62
CA TYR A 109 10.15 -0.08 4.71
C TYR A 109 8.85 -0.70 4.23
N THR A 110 8.65 -0.81 2.92
CA THR A 110 7.41 -1.36 2.36
C THR A 110 7.37 -2.88 2.44
N ARG A 111 6.16 -3.44 2.35
CA ARG A 111 5.99 -4.89 2.25
C ARG A 111 6.63 -5.50 0.99
N TYR A 112 6.89 -4.68 -0.01
CA TYR A 112 7.44 -5.11 -1.30
C TYR A 112 8.94 -5.47 -1.24
N THR A 113 9.58 -5.28 -0.10
CA THR A 113 10.93 -5.77 0.17
C THR A 113 10.95 -7.18 0.75
N LYS A 114 9.79 -7.80 1.04
CA LYS A 114 9.68 -9.08 1.74
C LYS A 114 8.77 -10.06 1.00
N ALA A 115 9.18 -11.33 0.94
CA ALA A 115 8.32 -12.40 0.44
C ALA A 115 7.01 -12.52 1.25
N PRO A 116 5.88 -12.84 0.62
CA PRO A 116 5.70 -13.18 -0.80
C PRO A 116 5.45 -11.96 -1.71
N TYR A 117 5.55 -10.72 -1.20
CA TYR A 117 5.15 -9.50 -1.92
C TYR A 117 6.32 -8.80 -2.63
N THR A 118 7.48 -9.45 -2.76
CA THR A 118 8.66 -8.85 -3.35
C THR A 118 8.38 -8.25 -4.72
N MET A 119 8.81 -7.00 -4.91
CA MET A 119 8.69 -6.27 -6.18
C MET A 119 9.91 -5.37 -6.35
N ASP A 120 10.53 -5.44 -7.53
CA ASP A 120 11.68 -4.60 -7.87
C ASP A 120 11.36 -3.11 -7.67
N PRO A 121 12.25 -2.31 -7.03
CA PRO A 121 12.02 -0.90 -6.75
C PRO A 121 11.80 -0.05 -8.00
N GLU A 122 12.46 -0.38 -9.11
CA GLU A 122 12.27 0.33 -10.39
C GLU A 122 10.87 0.12 -10.95
N VAL A 123 10.38 -1.12 -10.92
CA VAL A 123 9.03 -1.45 -11.39
C VAL A 123 7.97 -0.74 -10.55
N LEU A 124 8.11 -0.79 -9.23
CA LEU A 124 7.15 -0.13 -8.34
C LEU A 124 7.18 1.39 -8.48
N TRP A 125 8.35 1.98 -8.64
CA TRP A 125 8.52 3.42 -8.91
C TRP A 125 7.87 3.82 -10.25
N MET A 126 8.10 3.05 -11.31
CA MET A 126 7.49 3.29 -12.62
C MET A 126 5.95 3.27 -12.53
N LEU A 127 5.38 2.27 -11.86
CA LEU A 127 3.92 2.18 -11.66
C LEU A 127 3.38 3.37 -10.86
N LEU A 128 4.09 3.80 -9.84
CA LEU A 128 3.73 4.95 -9.00
C LEU A 128 3.71 6.25 -9.81
N VAL A 129 4.73 6.50 -10.63
CA VAL A 129 4.82 7.68 -11.50
C VAL A 129 3.72 7.65 -12.56
N GLN A 130 3.57 6.54 -13.29
CA GLN A 130 2.53 6.42 -14.34
C GLN A 130 1.11 6.62 -13.80
N ASN A 131 0.79 6.04 -12.64
CA ASN A 131 -0.51 6.23 -12.02
C ASN A 131 -0.72 7.65 -11.53
N SER A 132 0.34 8.31 -11.07
CA SER A 132 0.29 9.72 -10.66
C SER A 132 0.07 10.66 -11.86
N GLU A 133 0.76 10.44 -12.96
CA GLU A 133 0.58 11.21 -14.20
C GLU A 133 -0.85 11.07 -14.75
N LYS A 134 -1.39 9.85 -14.79
CA LYS A 134 -2.78 9.62 -15.17
C LYS A 134 -3.75 10.34 -14.24
N GLY A 135 -3.49 10.31 -12.92
CA GLY A 135 -4.31 10.97 -11.93
C GLY A 135 -4.32 12.49 -12.10
N ILE A 136 -3.14 13.12 -12.25
CA ILE A 136 -3.05 14.57 -12.50
C ILE A 136 -3.73 14.96 -13.81
N THR A 137 -3.52 14.19 -14.88
CA THR A 137 -4.18 14.46 -16.17
C THR A 137 -5.69 14.46 -16.04
N ARG A 138 -6.28 13.50 -15.32
CA ARG A 138 -7.72 13.47 -15.05
C ARG A 138 -8.18 14.64 -14.20
N ALA A 139 -7.45 14.94 -13.11
CA ALA A 139 -7.79 16.06 -12.23
C ALA A 139 -7.74 17.40 -12.95
N LEU A 140 -6.72 17.65 -13.79
CA LEU A 140 -6.62 18.86 -14.60
C LEU A 140 -7.74 18.96 -15.65
N ARG A 141 -8.07 17.87 -16.30
CA ARG A 141 -9.17 17.84 -17.29
C ARG A 141 -10.51 18.20 -16.66
N GLU A 142 -10.77 17.67 -15.45
CA GLU A 142 -12.07 17.84 -14.78
C GLU A 142 -12.17 19.14 -13.99
N TYR A 143 -11.07 19.55 -13.36
CA TYR A 143 -11.05 20.62 -12.36
C TYR A 143 -10.05 21.75 -12.66
N GLY A 144 -9.23 21.64 -13.69
CA GLY A 144 -8.16 22.60 -13.97
C GLY A 144 -8.64 23.95 -14.47
N ALA A 145 -7.79 24.97 -14.27
CA ALA A 145 -7.91 26.32 -14.81
C ALA A 145 -9.21 27.05 -14.42
N ARG A 146 -9.75 26.81 -13.24
CA ARG A 146 -10.94 27.49 -12.70
C ARG A 146 -10.94 27.51 -11.19
N PRO A 147 -11.58 28.51 -10.54
CA PRO A 147 -11.77 28.50 -9.09
C PRO A 147 -12.58 27.29 -8.65
N LEU A 148 -12.14 26.59 -7.60
CA LEU A 148 -12.75 25.36 -7.12
C LEU A 148 -13.63 25.57 -5.88
N GLY A 149 -13.53 26.73 -5.22
CA GLY A 149 -14.28 26.99 -3.98
C GLY A 149 -13.93 25.99 -2.88
N TYR A 150 -12.66 25.66 -2.75
CA TYR A 150 -12.18 24.72 -1.73
C TYR A 150 -12.56 25.16 -0.33
N THR A 151 -13.19 24.27 0.44
CA THR A 151 -13.63 24.54 1.82
C THR A 151 -13.00 23.61 2.87
N GLY A 152 -12.36 22.55 2.46
CA GLY A 152 -11.73 21.62 3.37
C GLY A 152 -11.56 20.21 2.80
N TYR A 153 -11.07 19.30 3.63
CA TYR A 153 -10.89 17.90 3.27
C TYR A 153 -11.03 17.00 4.49
N GLN A 154 -11.21 15.72 4.24
CA GLN A 154 -11.20 14.67 5.24
C GLN A 154 -10.39 13.48 4.71
N CYS A 155 -9.48 12.95 5.52
CA CYS A 155 -8.74 11.71 5.26
C CYS A 155 -9.16 10.62 6.24
N SER A 156 -8.64 9.41 6.07
CA SER A 156 -8.75 8.32 7.05
C SER A 156 -8.37 8.83 8.44
N THR A 157 -9.05 8.36 9.47
CA THR A 157 -8.85 8.83 10.85
C THR A 157 -7.49 8.43 11.42
N GLN A 158 -6.94 7.32 10.93
CA GLN A 158 -5.63 6.83 11.33
C GLN A 158 -4.77 6.58 10.09
N PRO A 159 -3.50 7.05 10.09
CA PRO A 159 -2.57 6.74 9.03
C PRO A 159 -2.07 5.30 9.14
N ALA A 160 -1.72 4.70 8.00
CA ALA A 160 -0.96 3.47 8.00
C ALA A 160 0.53 3.78 8.27
N GLU A 161 1.18 2.98 9.09
CA GLU A 161 2.60 3.15 9.39
C GLU A 161 3.47 2.27 8.49
N VAL A 162 4.49 2.87 7.89
CA VAL A 162 5.48 2.19 7.03
C VAL A 162 6.89 2.66 7.42
N GLY A 163 7.51 1.95 8.34
CA GLY A 163 8.75 2.40 8.99
C GLY A 163 8.53 3.71 9.75
N ALA A 164 9.34 4.72 9.47
CA ALA A 164 9.19 6.06 10.04
C ALA A 164 8.19 6.95 9.27
N ASN A 165 7.48 6.39 8.28
CA ASN A 165 6.50 7.13 7.49
C ASN A 165 5.09 6.86 7.99
N ARG A 166 4.25 7.90 7.97
CA ARG A 166 2.81 7.81 8.18
C ARG A 166 2.11 8.09 6.85
N LEU A 167 1.26 7.19 6.41
CA LEU A 167 0.56 7.26 5.13
C LEU A 167 -0.90 7.61 5.35
N TRP A 168 -1.30 8.76 4.84
CA TRP A 168 -2.68 9.25 4.87
C TRP A 168 -3.33 8.96 3.53
N ASP A 169 -4.32 8.09 3.52
CA ASP A 169 -5.13 7.74 2.34
C ASP A 169 -6.59 8.13 2.51
N GLY A 170 -7.41 7.78 1.51
CA GLY A 170 -8.84 8.03 1.54
C GLY A 170 -9.21 9.51 1.65
N CYS A 171 -8.29 10.43 1.34
CA CYS A 171 -8.54 11.86 1.42
C CYS A 171 -9.57 12.30 0.38
N ARG A 172 -10.62 12.94 0.85
CA ARG A 172 -11.68 13.55 0.03
C ARG A 172 -11.72 15.04 0.26
N VAL A 173 -11.68 15.80 -0.81
CA VAL A 173 -11.68 17.27 -0.82
C VAL A 173 -13.10 17.75 -1.04
N THR A 174 -13.50 18.79 -0.29
CA THR A 174 -14.80 19.46 -0.45
C THR A 174 -14.61 20.71 -1.32
N LEU A 175 -15.32 20.74 -2.46
CA LEU A 175 -15.29 21.82 -3.43
C LEU A 175 -16.65 22.50 -3.50
N GLY A 176 -16.65 23.83 -3.65
CA GLY A 176 -17.87 24.66 -3.74
C GLY A 176 -18.34 24.96 -5.16
N ILE A 177 -17.82 24.25 -6.17
CA ILE A 177 -18.14 24.49 -7.59
C ILE A 177 -19.55 24.10 -7.98
N ASP A 178 -20.16 23.18 -7.24
CA ASP A 178 -21.55 22.76 -7.41
C ASP A 178 -22.27 22.75 -6.07
N ALA A 179 -23.59 23.01 -6.06
CA ALA A 179 -24.43 22.90 -4.86
C ALA A 179 -24.38 21.49 -4.20
N ARG A 180 -23.77 20.53 -4.87
CA ARG A 180 -23.41 19.21 -4.36
C ARG A 180 -21.92 19.21 -3.98
N ALA A 181 -21.56 19.87 -2.89
CA ALA A 181 -20.22 19.79 -2.28
C ALA A 181 -19.93 18.34 -1.83
N THR A 182 -19.70 17.46 -2.78
CA THR A 182 -19.38 16.06 -2.54
C THR A 182 -17.88 15.94 -2.39
N GLY A 183 -17.43 15.26 -1.34
CA GLY A 183 -16.00 14.97 -1.16
C GLY A 183 -15.44 14.23 -2.36
N VAL A 184 -14.52 14.85 -3.11
CA VAL A 184 -13.90 14.32 -4.31
C VAL A 184 -12.51 13.79 -3.98
N ARG A 185 -12.16 12.59 -4.48
CA ARG A 185 -10.81 12.06 -4.35
C ARG A 185 -9.94 12.55 -5.51
N LEU A 186 -9.19 13.63 -5.29
CA LEU A 186 -8.35 14.27 -6.30
C LEU A 186 -6.93 13.70 -6.37
N PHE A 187 -6.47 13.03 -5.32
CA PHE A 187 -5.14 12.45 -5.20
C PHE A 187 -5.20 11.15 -4.39
N GLY A 188 -4.10 10.39 -4.40
CA GLY A 188 -3.97 9.12 -3.69
C GLY A 188 -3.49 9.30 -2.25
N VAL A 189 -2.23 8.98 -2.01
CA VAL A 189 -1.67 8.90 -0.66
C VAL A 189 -0.76 10.08 -0.38
N ILE A 190 -0.87 10.64 0.83
CA ILE A 190 0.08 11.59 1.40
C ILE A 190 1.04 10.82 2.31
N VAL A 191 2.34 11.02 2.14
CA VAL A 191 3.37 10.56 3.05
C VAL A 191 3.76 11.69 4.00
N GLU A 192 3.78 11.35 5.28
CA GLU A 192 4.31 12.18 6.35
C GLU A 192 5.56 11.51 6.93
N ARG A 193 6.63 12.29 7.11
CA ARG A 193 7.85 11.89 7.80
C ARG A 193 8.44 13.09 8.55
N ASP A 194 8.66 12.94 9.82
CA ASP A 194 9.25 13.98 10.68
C ASP A 194 8.51 15.33 10.57
N GLY A 195 7.16 15.30 10.56
CA GLY A 195 6.30 16.47 10.43
C GLY A 195 6.37 17.15 9.06
N ARG A 196 6.83 16.45 8.03
CA ARG A 196 6.90 16.92 6.65
C ARG A 196 6.00 16.09 5.76
N PHE A 197 5.34 16.75 4.81
CA PHE A 197 4.27 16.16 4.01
C PHE A 197 4.53 16.31 2.52
N LYS A 198 4.40 15.20 1.77
CA LYS A 198 4.43 15.17 0.31
C LYS A 198 3.38 14.17 -0.21
N PHE A 199 3.03 14.29 -1.47
CA PHE A 199 2.24 13.23 -2.10
C PHE A 199 3.13 12.04 -2.44
N LEU A 200 2.69 10.85 -2.06
CA LEU A 200 3.28 9.60 -2.53
C LEU A 200 2.72 9.26 -3.92
N SER A 201 1.43 9.52 -4.13
CA SER A 201 0.80 9.32 -5.44
C SER A 201 -0.36 10.29 -5.67
N TYR A 202 -0.64 10.54 -6.95
CA TYR A 202 -1.80 11.31 -7.41
C TYR A 202 -2.90 10.43 -8.00
N SER A 203 -2.86 9.11 -7.78
CA SER A 203 -3.95 8.23 -8.26
C SER A 203 -5.29 8.65 -7.64
N ASN A 204 -6.32 8.71 -8.45
CA ASN A 204 -7.67 9.14 -8.09
C ASN A 204 -8.73 8.29 -8.81
N ASP A 205 -10.00 8.52 -8.49
CA ASP A 205 -11.14 7.76 -8.99
C ASP A 205 -11.93 8.54 -10.08
N LEU A 206 -11.34 9.59 -10.67
CA LEU A 206 -11.95 10.44 -11.70
C LEU A 206 -12.05 9.75 -13.05
#